data_c2d5976dde248d7b977915a988dee8ca
#
_entry.id   c2d5976dde248d7b977915a988dee8ca
#
_cell.length_a   1.000
_cell.length_b   1.000
_cell.length_c   1.000
_cell.angle_alpha   90.00
_cell.angle_beta   90.00
_cell.angle_gamma   90.00
#
_symmetry.space_group_name_H-M   'P 1'
#
loop_
_entity.id
_entity.type
_entity.pdbx_description
1 polymer ?
#
loop_
_entity_poly.entity_id
_entity_poly.type
_entity_poly.pdbx_seq_one_letter_code
_entity_poly.pdbx_strand_id
1 'polypeptide(L)'
;MLHRSSPRSFLPTALLLFALTGCAAPTAPASEPSRDTHGDIDGAAELAEPALGLTSIDGDGRVSHLDLLDETTADLGTVRAPVATHSDGRYLFSADDAGVSIVDSGVWTWDHVDHFHYYRAEARILGDVAGEGVATVATSNSSTTGGTGLFFPGSGEAVLLDTEALSKGEIAETFRLTVDPGPGLVVPAGSFAAVAAGDEVTLHAADGTRVGDPTACPSPAGTITTRVGAVIGCQDSALLIAVEDEQPVVERIPYPAGSTAPRATAFANREGRPTVAGVAEGAGVWLLDTRERTWTLLPTAQPVLQAVAVDDRDANVLVLTADGSVRVLDGETGAERAASVPLVAASLAAGLPVNLVADQQRAYLNGPAEDRLWEIDFADGARVAREFAPERSPLFFAETGR
;
A
#
# COMPACT_ATOMS: atom_id res chain seq x y z
N MET A 1 10.92 -21.75 77.98
CA MET A 1 12.13 -21.73 78.80
C MET A 1 13.00 -20.55 78.32
N LEU A 2 13.11 -19.59 79.30
CA LEU A 2 14.23 -18.64 79.56
C LEU A 2 14.64 -17.64 78.38
N HIS A 3 14.16 -16.43 78.40
CA HIS A 3 14.56 -15.24 79.23
C HIS A 3 16.07 -14.88 79.14
N ARG A 4 16.38 -13.64 78.58
CA ARG A 4 17.08 -12.53 79.23
C ARG A 4 17.35 -11.43 78.18
N SER A 5 16.69 -10.30 78.22
CA SER A 5 16.84 -8.99 78.92
C SER A 5 18.20 -8.31 78.80
N SER A 6 18.17 -7.18 78.05
CA SER A 6 18.76 -5.80 78.16
C SER A 6 20.11 -5.57 78.88
N PRO A 7 20.84 -4.44 78.63
CA PRO A 7 20.29 -3.11 78.81
C PRO A 7 20.78 -1.98 77.89
N ARG A 8 20.13 -0.84 78.03
CA ARG A 8 20.34 0.48 77.50
C ARG A 8 21.65 1.12 77.98
N SER A 9 22.29 1.88 77.09
CA SER A 9 23.19 3.00 77.54
C SER A 9 22.93 4.22 76.69
N PHE A 10 22.53 5.27 77.34
CA PHE A 10 22.44 6.63 76.86
C PHE A 10 23.83 7.30 76.96
N LEU A 11 24.20 8.16 76.00
CA LEU A 11 24.95 9.41 76.21
C LEU A 11 25.04 10.25 74.90
N PRO A 12 25.42 11.55 74.94
CA PRO A 12 24.52 12.57 74.45
C PRO A 12 25.12 13.37 73.28
N THR A 13 24.23 14.08 72.65
CA THR A 13 24.30 15.31 71.84
C THR A 13 25.64 16.05 71.68
N ALA A 14 26.10 16.22 70.48
CA ALA A 14 26.89 17.39 70.06
C ALA A 14 26.41 17.87 68.71
N LEU A 15 25.78 19.04 68.72
CA LEU A 15 25.28 19.77 67.55
C LEU A 15 26.45 20.49 66.92
N LEU A 16 26.88 20.11 65.71
CA LEU A 16 27.82 20.90 64.89
C LEU A 16 27.07 21.35 63.62
N LEU A 17 26.75 22.67 63.57
CA LEU A 17 26.28 23.33 62.35
C LEU A 17 27.48 23.51 61.42
N PHE A 18 27.49 22.81 60.32
CA PHE A 18 28.31 23.16 59.14
C PHE A 18 27.44 23.85 58.12
N ALA A 19 27.66 25.15 57.94
CA ALA A 19 27.13 25.90 56.79
C ALA A 19 27.92 25.51 55.54
N LEU A 20 27.30 24.75 54.65
CA LEU A 20 27.79 24.47 53.30
C LEU A 20 27.18 25.49 52.33
N THR A 21 27.96 26.50 51.97
CA THR A 21 27.69 27.34 50.80
C THR A 21 27.98 26.50 49.56
N GLY A 22 26.96 25.91 48.99
CA GLY A 22 27.01 25.23 47.68
C GLY A 22 26.95 26.28 46.56
N CYS A 23 28.06 26.46 45.83
CA CYS A 23 28.02 27.10 44.52
C CYS A 23 27.21 26.22 43.56
N ALA A 24 26.01 26.68 43.20
CA ALA A 24 25.27 26.10 42.09
C ALA A 24 26.02 26.42 40.78
N ALA A 25 26.65 25.41 40.19
CA ALA A 25 27.09 25.49 38.82
C ALA A 25 25.83 25.57 37.90
N PRO A 26 25.86 26.41 36.85
CA PRO A 26 24.73 26.41 35.89
C PRO A 26 24.64 25.03 35.24
N THR A 27 23.51 24.35 35.43
CA THR A 27 23.14 23.14 34.65
C THR A 27 23.06 23.57 33.20
N ALA A 28 23.95 23.03 32.36
CA ALA A 28 23.81 23.13 30.94
C ALA A 28 22.40 22.55 30.57
N PRO A 29 21.66 23.18 29.65
CA PRO A 29 20.41 22.61 29.18
C PRO A 29 20.72 21.19 28.69
N ALA A 30 19.92 20.22 29.16
CA ALA A 30 19.96 18.87 28.62
C ALA A 30 19.74 19.01 27.10
N SER A 31 20.68 18.49 26.31
CA SER A 31 20.49 18.36 24.90
C SER A 31 19.17 17.57 24.71
N GLU A 32 18.18 18.19 24.06
CA GLU A 32 17.04 17.46 23.59
C GLU A 32 17.57 16.28 22.76
N PRO A 33 17.03 15.06 22.91
CA PRO A 33 17.40 13.97 22.03
C PRO A 33 17.19 14.48 20.60
N SER A 34 18.20 14.34 19.75
CA SER A 34 18.06 14.58 18.32
C SER A 34 16.87 13.74 17.88
N ARG A 35 15.78 14.36 17.46
CA ARG A 35 14.73 13.67 16.74
C ARG A 35 15.41 13.10 15.51
N ASP A 36 15.42 11.78 15.41
CA ASP A 36 15.73 11.12 14.16
C ASP A 36 14.62 11.53 13.19
N THR A 37 14.97 12.40 12.23
CA THR A 37 14.03 13.02 11.29
C THR A 37 13.75 12.10 10.09
N HIS A 38 13.70 10.79 10.32
CA HIS A 38 13.43 9.82 9.26
C HIS A 38 11.94 9.84 8.90
N GLY A 39 11.62 10.09 7.62
CA GLY A 39 10.25 10.18 7.10
C GLY A 39 9.55 11.53 7.40
N ASP A 40 10.19 12.44 8.11
CA ASP A 40 9.71 13.79 8.38
C ASP A 40 9.81 14.66 7.12
N ILE A 41 8.75 15.38 6.84
CA ILE A 41 8.65 16.31 5.71
C ILE A 41 8.28 17.67 6.28
N ASP A 42 8.88 18.73 5.75
CA ASP A 42 8.61 20.10 6.18
C ASP A 42 7.10 20.41 6.16
N GLY A 43 6.58 20.79 7.32
CA GLY A 43 5.16 21.10 7.52
C GLY A 43 4.29 19.91 7.95
N ALA A 44 4.86 18.70 8.07
CA ALA A 44 4.14 17.56 8.63
C ALA A 44 4.17 17.54 10.15
N ALA A 45 3.10 17.06 10.76
CA ALA A 45 3.01 16.76 12.18
C ALA A 45 3.11 15.26 12.40
N GLU A 46 4.00 14.84 13.31
CA GLU A 46 4.05 13.46 13.76
C GLU A 46 2.89 13.17 14.73
N LEU A 47 2.24 12.03 14.56
CA LEU A 47 1.08 11.58 15.33
C LEU A 47 1.43 10.36 16.19
N ALA A 48 0.66 10.14 17.25
CA ALA A 48 0.84 8.98 18.13
C ALA A 48 0.25 7.68 17.57
N GLU A 49 -0.65 7.77 16.58
CA GLU A 49 -1.34 6.65 15.95
C GLU A 49 -1.66 6.97 14.48
N PRO A 50 -1.91 5.96 13.62
CA PRO A 50 -2.12 6.18 12.20
C PRO A 50 -3.37 7.03 11.94
N ALA A 51 -3.25 8.00 11.05
CA ALA A 51 -4.34 8.84 10.58
C ALA A 51 -4.98 8.19 9.34
N LEU A 52 -5.71 7.09 9.54
CA LEU A 52 -6.36 6.39 8.45
C LEU A 52 -7.50 7.21 7.85
N GLY A 53 -7.63 7.19 6.54
CA GLY A 53 -8.68 7.86 5.81
C GLY A 53 -9.07 7.14 4.53
N LEU A 54 -10.21 7.53 3.96
CA LEU A 54 -10.66 7.08 2.64
C LEU A 54 -10.66 8.27 1.70
N THR A 55 -9.75 8.26 0.73
CA THR A 55 -9.71 9.27 -0.33
C THR A 55 -10.50 8.75 -1.52
N SER A 56 -11.53 9.46 -1.94
CA SER A 56 -12.42 9.05 -3.04
C SER A 56 -12.48 10.08 -4.15
N ILE A 57 -12.77 9.61 -5.38
CA ILE A 57 -12.99 10.45 -6.56
C ILE A 57 -14.34 10.08 -7.16
N ASP A 58 -15.17 11.08 -7.46
CA ASP A 58 -16.43 10.91 -8.16
C ASP A 58 -16.25 10.88 -9.69
N GLY A 59 -17.34 10.65 -10.43
CA GLY A 59 -17.31 10.58 -11.90
C GLY A 59 -16.95 11.90 -12.60
N ASP A 60 -17.03 13.03 -11.91
CA ASP A 60 -16.66 14.36 -12.41
C ASP A 60 -15.20 14.72 -12.04
N GLY A 61 -14.49 13.83 -11.33
CA GLY A 61 -13.11 14.03 -10.90
C GLY A 61 -12.96 14.81 -9.58
N ARG A 62 -14.02 15.04 -8.82
CA ARG A 62 -13.91 15.69 -7.51
C ARG A 62 -13.34 14.72 -6.49
N VAL A 63 -12.39 15.22 -5.73
CA VAL A 63 -11.63 14.45 -4.74
C VAL A 63 -12.10 14.81 -3.35
N SER A 64 -12.47 13.81 -2.56
CA SER A 64 -12.86 13.95 -1.16
C SER A 64 -12.01 13.04 -0.28
N HIS A 65 -11.65 13.51 0.89
CA HIS A 65 -10.95 12.74 1.92
C HIS A 65 -11.81 12.64 3.18
N LEU A 66 -12.12 11.41 3.59
CA LEU A 66 -12.82 11.08 4.83
C LEU A 66 -11.81 10.62 5.87
N ASP A 67 -11.64 11.35 6.96
CA ASP A 67 -10.87 10.92 8.12
C ASP A 67 -11.67 9.85 8.88
N LEU A 68 -11.06 8.68 9.11
CA LEU A 68 -11.74 7.55 9.77
C LEU A 68 -11.81 7.68 11.29
N LEU A 69 -11.07 8.63 11.90
CA LEU A 69 -11.07 8.83 13.34
C LEU A 69 -12.27 9.67 13.80
N ASP A 70 -12.52 10.79 13.14
CA ASP A 70 -13.58 11.74 13.51
C ASP A 70 -14.72 11.84 12.48
N GLU A 71 -14.62 11.08 11.40
CA GLU A 71 -15.59 11.02 10.29
C GLU A 71 -15.82 12.37 9.59
N THR A 72 -14.85 13.29 9.69
CA THR A 72 -14.89 14.53 8.95
C THR A 72 -14.48 14.33 7.50
N THR A 73 -15.11 15.08 6.59
CA THR A 73 -14.82 15.05 5.16
C THR A 73 -14.25 16.38 4.70
N ALA A 74 -13.16 16.32 3.94
CA ALA A 74 -12.54 17.46 3.27
C ALA A 74 -12.69 17.34 1.74
N ASP A 75 -13.02 18.45 1.07
CA ASP A 75 -12.93 18.57 -0.40
C ASP A 75 -11.50 18.97 -0.75
N LEU A 76 -10.80 18.13 -1.53
CA LEU A 76 -9.42 18.36 -1.93
C LEU A 76 -9.31 19.06 -3.31
N GLY A 77 -10.44 19.28 -3.99
CA GLY A 77 -10.48 19.88 -5.33
C GLY A 77 -10.91 18.92 -6.42
N THR A 78 -10.43 19.15 -7.65
CA THR A 78 -10.88 18.39 -8.82
C THR A 78 -9.67 18.00 -9.68
N VAL A 79 -9.59 16.73 -10.07
CA VAL A 79 -8.69 16.18 -11.09
C VAL A 79 -9.46 15.92 -12.38
N ARG A 80 -8.81 15.46 -13.43
CA ARG A 80 -9.52 14.96 -14.62
C ARG A 80 -10.34 13.73 -14.26
N ALA A 81 -11.50 13.54 -14.91
CA ALA A 81 -12.39 12.41 -14.69
C ALA A 81 -11.61 11.08 -14.88
N PRO A 82 -11.50 10.23 -13.86
CA PRO A 82 -10.66 9.04 -13.91
C PRO A 82 -11.28 7.92 -14.75
N VAL A 83 -10.41 7.17 -15.44
CA VAL A 83 -10.72 5.88 -16.05
C VAL A 83 -10.21 4.74 -15.16
N ALA A 84 -9.08 4.96 -14.49
CA ALA A 84 -8.48 4.03 -13.54
C ALA A 84 -7.79 4.78 -12.41
N THR A 85 -7.63 4.12 -11.27
CA THR A 85 -6.87 4.66 -10.15
C THR A 85 -5.91 3.63 -9.58
N HIS A 86 -4.84 4.12 -8.95
CA HIS A 86 -3.90 3.33 -8.15
C HIS A 86 -3.54 4.11 -6.89
N SER A 87 -3.16 3.41 -5.81
CA SER A 87 -2.71 4.05 -4.57
C SER A 87 -1.58 3.26 -3.93
N ASP A 88 -0.71 3.97 -3.20
CA ASP A 88 0.35 3.42 -2.34
C ASP A 88 0.09 3.67 -0.85
N GLY A 89 -1.15 3.98 -0.47
CA GLY A 89 -1.51 4.28 0.92
C GLY A 89 -1.30 5.74 1.33
N ARG A 90 -0.65 6.58 0.49
CA ARG A 90 -0.58 8.03 0.65
C ARG A 90 -1.14 8.75 -0.58
N TYR A 91 -0.58 8.42 -1.75
CA TYR A 91 -1.01 9.04 -2.99
C TYR A 91 -2.16 8.27 -3.63
N LEU A 92 -3.04 9.02 -4.29
CA LEU A 92 -4.02 8.48 -5.22
C LEU A 92 -3.66 8.99 -6.62
N PHE A 93 -3.29 8.06 -7.49
CA PHE A 93 -2.96 8.30 -8.89
C PHE A 93 -4.21 8.08 -9.72
N SER A 94 -4.70 9.14 -10.36
CA SER A 94 -5.91 9.15 -11.18
C SER A 94 -5.52 9.20 -12.65
N ALA A 95 -5.70 8.09 -13.38
CA ALA A 95 -5.32 7.95 -14.78
C ALA A 95 -6.51 8.18 -15.72
N ASP A 96 -6.26 8.91 -16.80
CA ASP A 96 -7.16 9.08 -17.95
C ASP A 96 -6.37 8.92 -19.27
N ASP A 97 -7.01 9.17 -20.42
CA ASP A 97 -6.37 9.05 -21.74
C ASP A 97 -5.27 10.10 -22.01
N ALA A 98 -5.17 11.14 -21.18
CA ALA A 98 -4.24 12.26 -21.35
C ALA A 98 -3.10 12.28 -20.31
N GLY A 99 -3.15 11.38 -19.31
CA GLY A 99 -2.10 11.31 -18.31
C GLY A 99 -2.56 10.82 -16.95
N VAL A 100 -1.79 11.17 -15.92
CA VAL A 100 -2.03 10.81 -14.52
C VAL A 100 -2.04 12.06 -13.67
N SER A 101 -3.15 12.32 -12.96
CA SER A 101 -3.23 13.32 -11.89
C SER A 101 -2.81 12.69 -10.57
N ILE A 102 -2.05 13.41 -9.75
CA ILE A 102 -1.50 12.92 -8.48
C ILE A 102 -2.12 13.69 -7.32
N VAL A 103 -2.78 12.98 -6.43
CA VAL A 103 -3.39 13.51 -5.20
C VAL A 103 -2.57 13.01 -4.01
N ASP A 104 -2.08 13.92 -3.17
CA ASP A 104 -1.45 13.61 -1.87
C ASP A 104 -2.52 13.74 -0.79
N SER A 105 -2.88 12.63 -0.13
CA SER A 105 -3.85 12.63 0.96
C SER A 105 -3.37 13.39 2.19
N GLY A 106 -2.07 13.70 2.27
CA GLY A 106 -1.45 14.35 3.40
C GLY A 106 -1.25 13.43 4.61
N VAL A 107 -1.56 12.15 4.53
CA VAL A 107 -1.38 11.19 5.63
C VAL A 107 -0.55 9.99 5.17
N TRP A 108 0.41 9.56 5.99
CA TRP A 108 1.24 8.39 5.70
C TRP A 108 1.81 7.77 6.95
N THR A 109 2.17 6.50 6.82
CA THR A 109 2.94 5.73 7.81
C THR A 109 4.34 5.49 7.26
N TRP A 110 5.35 5.66 8.09
CA TRP A 110 6.72 5.33 7.76
C TRP A 110 7.20 4.17 8.62
N ASP A 111 7.62 3.07 7.98
CA ASP A 111 8.08 1.83 8.62
C ASP A 111 9.57 1.93 8.90
N HIS A 112 9.96 1.96 10.18
CA HIS A 112 11.36 1.98 10.64
C HIS A 112 11.87 0.56 10.97
N VAL A 113 11.21 -0.48 10.46
CA VAL A 113 11.53 -1.90 10.67
C VAL A 113 11.13 -2.41 12.05
N ASP A 114 11.47 -1.72 13.13
CA ASP A 114 11.17 -2.08 14.53
C ASP A 114 10.00 -1.28 15.14
N HIS A 115 9.64 -0.14 14.53
CA HIS A 115 8.48 0.67 14.90
C HIS A 115 7.98 1.50 13.71
N PHE A 116 6.82 2.16 13.89
CA PHE A 116 6.20 2.99 12.88
C PHE A 116 6.11 4.44 13.35
N HIS A 117 6.26 5.37 12.41
CA HIS A 117 5.96 6.77 12.58
C HIS A 117 4.76 7.14 11.72
N TYR A 118 3.88 7.97 12.24
CA TYR A 118 2.65 8.39 11.59
C TYR A 118 2.68 9.88 11.38
N TYR A 119 2.40 10.32 10.17
CA TYR A 119 2.51 11.73 9.81
C TYR A 119 1.22 12.25 9.19
N ARG A 120 0.99 13.55 9.43
CA ARG A 120 -0.09 14.30 8.78
C ARG A 120 0.45 15.64 8.29
N ALA A 121 0.19 15.96 7.02
CA ALA A 121 0.42 17.24 6.38
C ALA A 121 -0.89 17.74 5.72
N GLU A 122 -0.83 18.86 5.02
CA GLU A 122 -1.96 19.34 4.23
C GLU A 122 -2.18 18.44 3.00
N ALA A 123 -3.41 17.92 2.85
CA ALA A 123 -3.81 17.18 1.67
C ALA A 123 -3.92 18.12 0.46
N ARG A 124 -3.49 17.66 -0.73
CA ARG A 124 -3.40 18.52 -1.92
C ARG A 124 -3.37 17.74 -3.22
N ILE A 125 -3.74 18.38 -4.32
CA ILE A 125 -3.46 17.89 -5.67
C ILE A 125 -2.07 18.41 -6.06
N LEU A 126 -1.14 17.49 -6.37
CA LEU A 126 0.23 17.85 -6.73
C LEU A 126 0.33 18.34 -8.19
N GLY A 127 -0.47 17.80 -9.08
CA GLY A 127 -0.45 18.11 -10.51
C GLY A 127 -0.60 16.89 -11.39
N ASP A 128 -0.16 16.99 -12.64
CA ASP A 128 -0.35 15.99 -13.67
C ASP A 128 0.97 15.57 -14.31
N VAL A 129 1.06 14.29 -14.69
CA VAL A 129 2.08 13.76 -15.61
C VAL A 129 1.38 13.44 -16.93
N ALA A 130 1.73 14.16 -17.98
CA ALA A 130 1.12 13.95 -19.29
C ALA A 130 1.65 12.66 -19.95
N GLY A 131 0.78 11.98 -20.70
CA GLY A 131 1.10 10.80 -21.50
C GLY A 131 -0.14 10.30 -22.23
N GLU A 132 0.02 9.49 -23.27
CA GLU A 132 -1.05 9.06 -24.15
C GLU A 132 -1.56 7.66 -23.77
N GLY A 133 -2.88 7.57 -23.55
CA GLY A 133 -3.57 6.35 -23.10
C GLY A 133 -3.59 6.18 -21.58
N VAL A 134 -4.54 5.40 -21.09
CA VAL A 134 -4.72 5.16 -19.65
C VAL A 134 -3.50 4.45 -19.07
N ALA A 135 -2.74 5.17 -18.25
CA ALA A 135 -1.49 4.66 -17.71
C ALA A 135 -1.70 3.50 -16.73
N THR A 136 -0.76 2.54 -16.74
CA THR A 136 -0.55 1.65 -15.60
C THR A 136 0.39 2.33 -14.61
N VAL A 137 0.10 2.18 -13.31
CA VAL A 137 0.88 2.77 -12.22
C VAL A 137 1.42 1.65 -11.34
N ALA A 138 2.68 1.75 -10.94
CA ALA A 138 3.29 0.87 -9.95
C ALA A 138 4.16 1.68 -8.98
N THR A 139 4.09 1.35 -7.71
CA THR A 139 4.75 2.10 -6.63
C THR A 139 5.74 1.22 -5.86
N SER A 140 6.73 1.84 -5.25
CA SER A 140 7.57 1.20 -4.23
C SER A 140 6.77 0.98 -2.93
N ASN A 141 7.37 0.26 -1.96
CA ASN A 141 6.75 0.07 -0.63
C ASN A 141 6.84 1.31 0.28
N SER A 142 7.34 2.43 -0.22
CA SER A 142 7.47 3.67 0.56
C SER A 142 6.86 4.81 -0.23
N SER A 143 6.02 5.59 0.43
CA SER A 143 5.43 6.81 -0.13
C SER A 143 6.30 8.06 0.08
N THR A 144 7.51 7.90 0.63
CA THR A 144 8.46 9.01 0.87
C THR A 144 9.79 8.82 0.20
N THR A 145 10.08 7.62 -0.32
CA THR A 145 11.36 7.29 -1.01
C THR A 145 11.14 6.27 -2.11
N GLY A 146 12.13 6.09 -2.98
CA GLY A 146 12.07 5.14 -4.08
C GLY A 146 11.44 5.74 -5.33
N GLY A 147 10.70 4.95 -6.07
CA GLY A 147 10.14 5.35 -7.37
C GLY A 147 8.64 5.09 -7.49
N THR A 148 8.02 5.85 -8.39
CA THR A 148 6.66 5.60 -8.90
C THR A 148 6.73 5.46 -10.41
N GLY A 149 6.39 4.28 -10.91
CA GLY A 149 6.43 3.97 -12.34
C GLY A 149 5.09 4.24 -13.01
N LEU A 150 5.13 4.88 -14.17
CA LEU A 150 3.98 5.12 -15.05
C LEU A 150 4.30 4.57 -16.43
N PHE A 151 3.41 3.79 -17.01
CA PHE A 151 3.53 3.35 -18.38
C PHE A 151 2.32 3.80 -19.19
N PHE A 152 2.56 4.56 -20.27
CA PHE A 152 1.53 5.11 -21.14
C PHE A 152 1.40 4.25 -22.42
N PRO A 153 0.34 3.42 -22.51
CA PRO A 153 0.25 2.42 -23.59
C PRO A 153 0.04 3.03 -24.99
N GLY A 154 -0.52 4.23 -25.09
CA GLY A 154 -0.77 4.90 -26.38
C GLY A 154 0.50 5.39 -27.04
N SER A 155 1.45 5.89 -26.28
CA SER A 155 2.75 6.40 -26.77
C SER A 155 3.91 5.42 -26.57
N GLY A 156 3.78 4.42 -25.68
CA GLY A 156 4.89 3.57 -25.27
C GLY A 156 5.88 4.27 -24.33
N GLU A 157 5.46 5.37 -23.70
CA GLU A 157 6.31 6.08 -22.75
C GLU A 157 6.34 5.37 -21.40
N ALA A 158 7.56 5.07 -20.94
CA ALA A 158 7.88 4.49 -19.65
C ALA A 158 8.52 5.58 -18.79
N VAL A 159 7.84 5.99 -17.73
CA VAL A 159 8.24 7.09 -16.84
C VAL A 159 8.48 6.57 -15.44
N LEU A 160 9.60 6.96 -14.84
CA LEU A 160 9.86 6.78 -13.42
C LEU A 160 9.87 8.14 -12.74
N LEU A 161 9.02 8.31 -11.73
CA LEU A 161 9.02 9.50 -10.88
C LEU A 161 9.85 9.24 -9.63
N ASP A 162 10.46 10.31 -9.11
CA ASP A 162 11.11 10.34 -7.81
C ASP A 162 10.07 10.50 -6.70
N THR A 163 9.83 9.44 -5.91
CA THR A 163 8.87 9.46 -4.81
C THR A 163 9.32 10.37 -3.66
N GLU A 164 10.64 10.58 -3.49
CA GLU A 164 11.13 11.55 -2.50
C GLU A 164 10.77 12.99 -2.92
N ALA A 165 10.90 13.33 -4.18
CA ALA A 165 10.44 14.62 -4.71
C ALA A 165 8.92 14.78 -4.56
N LEU A 166 8.13 13.74 -4.88
CA LEU A 166 6.68 13.74 -4.66
C LEU A 166 6.34 14.03 -3.18
N SER A 167 7.08 13.44 -2.25
CA SER A 167 6.85 13.65 -0.82
C SER A 167 7.05 15.11 -0.39
N LYS A 168 7.89 15.83 -1.11
CA LYS A 168 8.14 17.28 -0.94
C LYS A 168 7.19 18.16 -1.75
N GLY A 169 6.26 17.53 -2.51
CA GLY A 169 5.27 18.22 -3.34
C GLY A 169 5.73 18.56 -4.75
N GLU A 170 6.80 17.95 -5.22
CA GLU A 170 7.38 18.17 -6.55
C GLU A 170 7.21 16.93 -7.41
N ILE A 171 6.74 17.09 -8.65
CA ILE A 171 6.71 16.04 -9.65
C ILE A 171 8.03 16.09 -10.42
N ALA A 172 8.92 15.14 -10.12
CA ALA A 172 10.22 15.02 -10.80
C ALA A 172 10.33 13.67 -11.49
N GLU A 173 10.61 13.70 -12.79
CA GLU A 173 10.88 12.49 -13.56
C GLU A 173 12.36 12.10 -13.38
N THR A 174 12.60 10.90 -12.90
CA THR A 174 13.93 10.31 -12.82
C THR A 174 14.41 9.92 -14.22
N PHE A 175 13.50 9.30 -15.00
CA PHE A 175 13.68 9.09 -16.42
C PHE A 175 12.35 9.05 -17.17
N ARG A 176 12.40 9.28 -18.49
CA ARG A 176 11.35 8.98 -19.45
C ARG A 176 11.97 8.29 -20.66
N LEU A 177 11.54 7.06 -20.92
CA LEU A 177 11.98 6.22 -22.03
C LEU A 177 10.81 6.00 -22.98
N THR A 178 11.10 5.65 -24.24
CA THR A 178 10.08 5.25 -25.21
C THR A 178 10.37 3.85 -25.70
N VAL A 179 9.36 2.99 -25.63
CA VAL A 179 9.34 1.65 -26.21
C VAL A 179 8.20 1.55 -27.23
N ASP A 180 7.98 0.39 -27.82
CA ASP A 180 6.85 0.20 -28.73
C ASP A 180 5.52 0.41 -27.99
N PRO A 181 4.55 1.15 -28.56
CA PRO A 181 3.22 1.32 -27.97
C PRO A 181 2.51 -0.01 -27.76
N GLY A 182 1.73 -0.09 -26.69
CA GLY A 182 1.00 -1.29 -26.28
C GLY A 182 0.96 -1.45 -24.77
N PRO A 183 0.44 -2.56 -24.24
CA PRO A 183 0.44 -2.84 -22.80
C PRO A 183 1.86 -2.92 -22.23
N GLY A 184 2.08 -2.30 -21.08
CA GLY A 184 3.37 -2.31 -20.41
C GLY A 184 3.29 -1.87 -18.95
N LEU A 185 4.43 -1.98 -18.26
CA LEU A 185 4.60 -1.62 -16.86
C LEU A 185 5.95 -0.95 -16.64
N VAL A 186 6.00 0.00 -15.72
CA VAL A 186 7.26 0.49 -15.11
C VAL A 186 7.19 0.18 -13.64
N VAL A 187 8.05 -0.71 -13.17
CA VAL A 187 7.97 -1.24 -11.81
C VAL A 187 9.23 -0.88 -11.03
N PRO A 188 9.12 -0.02 -10.01
CA PRO A 188 10.26 0.33 -9.16
C PRO A 188 10.78 -0.89 -8.39
N ALA A 189 12.12 -1.02 -8.30
CA ALA A 189 12.78 -2.08 -7.55
C ALA A 189 14.07 -1.54 -6.91
N GLY A 190 13.98 -1.02 -5.69
CA GLY A 190 15.08 -0.34 -5.00
C GLY A 190 15.60 0.86 -5.79
N SER A 191 16.89 0.88 -6.12
CA SER A 191 17.54 1.89 -6.96
C SER A 191 17.39 1.66 -8.48
N PHE A 192 16.60 0.67 -8.87
CA PHE A 192 16.36 0.28 -10.27
C PHE A 192 14.86 0.36 -10.59
N ALA A 193 14.55 0.26 -11.87
CA ALA A 193 13.20 0.05 -12.35
C ALA A 193 13.18 -1.03 -13.45
N ALA A 194 12.14 -1.85 -13.44
CA ALA A 194 11.86 -2.79 -14.51
C ALA A 194 10.85 -2.19 -15.47
N VAL A 195 11.17 -2.20 -16.76
CA VAL A 195 10.25 -1.83 -17.85
C VAL A 195 9.83 -3.11 -18.55
N ALA A 196 8.55 -3.45 -18.44
CA ALA A 196 7.93 -4.59 -19.10
C ALA A 196 7.16 -4.10 -20.33
N ALA A 197 7.53 -4.55 -21.52
CA ALA A 197 6.85 -4.23 -22.77
C ALA A 197 7.03 -5.37 -23.77
N GLY A 198 6.02 -5.63 -24.60
CA GLY A 198 6.01 -6.79 -25.48
C GLY A 198 6.07 -8.08 -24.68
N ASP A 199 7.08 -8.92 -24.90
CA ASP A 199 7.26 -10.21 -24.24
C ASP A 199 8.52 -10.27 -23.36
N GLU A 200 9.03 -9.12 -22.92
CA GLU A 200 10.28 -9.05 -22.14
C GLU A 200 10.22 -7.97 -21.05
N VAL A 201 11.11 -8.12 -20.09
CA VAL A 201 11.37 -7.14 -19.02
C VAL A 201 12.83 -6.72 -19.13
N THR A 202 13.07 -5.42 -19.17
CA THR A 202 14.39 -4.80 -19.12
C THR A 202 14.58 -4.05 -17.82
N LEU A 203 15.77 -4.13 -17.24
CA LEU A 203 16.11 -3.38 -16.02
C LEU A 203 16.84 -2.09 -16.38
N HIS A 204 16.56 -1.05 -15.63
CA HIS A 204 17.13 0.28 -15.80
C HIS A 204 17.62 0.84 -14.47
N ALA A 205 18.77 1.48 -14.48
CA ALA A 205 19.23 2.30 -13.36
C ALA A 205 18.41 3.59 -13.24
N ALA A 206 18.62 4.35 -12.17
CA ALA A 206 17.88 5.58 -11.92
C ALA A 206 18.00 6.62 -13.08
N ASP A 207 19.10 6.64 -13.81
CA ASP A 207 19.31 7.53 -14.96
C ASP A 207 18.69 7.02 -16.28
N GLY A 208 17.93 5.91 -16.22
CA GLY A 208 17.34 5.25 -17.39
C GLY A 208 18.32 4.37 -18.18
N THR A 209 19.58 4.27 -17.77
CA THR A 209 20.55 3.38 -18.41
C THR A 209 20.18 1.93 -18.20
N ARG A 210 20.14 1.13 -19.28
CA ARG A 210 19.81 -0.28 -19.22
C ARG A 210 20.88 -1.09 -18.46
N VAL A 211 20.43 -2.01 -17.61
CA VAL A 211 21.26 -2.89 -16.80
C VAL A 211 21.02 -4.34 -17.21
N GLY A 212 22.06 -5.05 -17.63
CA GLY A 212 21.99 -6.46 -17.99
C GLY A 212 21.22 -6.76 -19.27
N ASP A 213 20.92 -8.03 -19.47
CA ASP A 213 20.15 -8.55 -20.61
C ASP A 213 18.64 -8.56 -20.31
N PRO A 214 17.77 -8.52 -21.33
CA PRO A 214 16.32 -8.66 -21.13
C PRO A 214 15.97 -10.03 -20.54
N THR A 215 14.95 -10.04 -19.71
CA THR A 215 14.35 -11.28 -19.21
C THR A 215 13.03 -11.54 -19.94
N ALA A 216 12.86 -12.73 -20.53
CA ALA A 216 11.62 -13.08 -21.19
C ALA A 216 10.45 -13.09 -20.17
N CYS A 217 9.34 -12.47 -20.52
CA CYS A 217 8.10 -12.45 -19.75
C CYS A 217 6.93 -12.34 -20.76
N PRO A 218 6.47 -13.46 -21.31
CA PRO A 218 5.41 -13.41 -22.30
C PRO A 218 4.14 -12.76 -21.74
N SER A 219 3.61 -11.78 -22.48
CA SER A 219 2.40 -11.04 -22.12
C SER A 219 2.40 -10.51 -20.68
N PRO A 220 3.33 -9.63 -20.28
CA PRO A 220 3.42 -9.12 -18.91
C PRO A 220 2.11 -8.43 -18.52
N ALA A 221 1.59 -8.75 -17.33
CA ALA A 221 0.38 -8.14 -16.79
C ALA A 221 0.32 -8.27 -15.26
N GLY A 222 -0.08 -7.17 -14.62
CA GLY A 222 -0.14 -7.08 -13.17
C GLY A 222 1.23 -6.96 -12.52
N THR A 223 1.28 -6.13 -11.51
CA THR A 223 2.46 -5.92 -10.68
C THR A 223 2.05 -5.59 -9.26
N ILE A 224 2.93 -5.86 -8.32
CA ILE A 224 2.80 -5.45 -6.93
C ILE A 224 4.19 -5.43 -6.29
N THR A 225 4.42 -4.50 -5.39
CA THR A 225 5.65 -4.45 -4.60
C THR A 225 5.43 -5.06 -3.22
N THR A 226 6.30 -5.97 -2.83
CA THR A 226 6.31 -6.61 -1.51
C THR A 226 7.63 -6.29 -0.81
N ARG A 227 7.71 -6.55 0.50
CA ARG A 227 8.99 -6.40 1.23
C ARG A 227 10.11 -7.32 0.74
N VAL A 228 9.79 -8.34 -0.06
CA VAL A 228 10.79 -9.26 -0.66
C VAL A 228 11.30 -8.73 -1.99
N GLY A 229 10.45 -8.03 -2.73
CA GLY A 229 10.76 -7.47 -4.04
C GLY A 229 9.50 -7.15 -4.82
N ALA A 230 9.70 -6.59 -6.01
CA ALA A 230 8.64 -6.28 -6.95
C ALA A 230 8.26 -7.52 -7.78
N VAL A 231 6.98 -7.74 -7.99
CA VAL A 231 6.43 -8.87 -8.75
C VAL A 231 5.89 -8.37 -10.08
N ILE A 232 6.18 -9.06 -11.18
CA ILE A 232 5.56 -8.87 -12.49
C ILE A 232 4.97 -10.21 -12.94
N GLY A 233 3.67 -10.24 -13.25
CA GLY A 233 3.01 -11.43 -13.80
C GLY A 233 3.38 -11.64 -15.27
N CYS A 234 3.72 -12.89 -15.64
CA CYS A 234 3.93 -13.34 -17.01
C CYS A 234 2.90 -14.40 -17.36
N GLN A 235 2.87 -14.87 -18.60
CA GLN A 235 1.91 -15.88 -19.06
C GLN A 235 2.01 -17.20 -18.27
N ASP A 236 3.20 -17.61 -17.88
CA ASP A 236 3.51 -18.92 -17.29
C ASP A 236 4.15 -18.84 -15.89
N SER A 237 4.36 -17.65 -15.39
CA SER A 237 5.16 -17.42 -14.17
C SER A 237 4.90 -16.03 -13.58
N ALA A 238 5.51 -15.73 -12.44
CA ALA A 238 5.86 -14.39 -12.05
C ALA A 238 7.37 -14.18 -12.12
N LEU A 239 7.80 -12.94 -12.37
CA LEU A 239 9.15 -12.50 -12.08
C LEU A 239 9.15 -11.79 -10.74
N LEU A 240 10.05 -12.16 -9.86
CA LEU A 240 10.36 -11.46 -8.62
C LEU A 240 11.67 -10.70 -8.82
N ILE A 241 11.62 -9.40 -8.62
CA ILE A 241 12.76 -8.50 -8.80
C ILE A 241 13.14 -7.95 -7.43
N ALA A 242 14.31 -8.32 -6.94
CA ALA A 242 14.88 -7.86 -5.68
C ALA A 242 16.19 -7.12 -5.92
N VAL A 243 16.70 -6.44 -4.91
CA VAL A 243 18.04 -5.84 -4.92
C VAL A 243 18.87 -6.53 -3.84
N GLU A 244 19.95 -7.20 -4.24
CA GLU A 244 20.88 -7.88 -3.37
C GLU A 244 22.29 -7.33 -3.65
N ASP A 245 23.02 -6.97 -2.62
CA ASP A 245 24.37 -6.39 -2.75
C ASP A 245 24.45 -5.24 -3.79
N GLU A 246 23.44 -4.34 -3.75
CA GLU A 246 23.29 -3.20 -4.67
C GLU A 246 23.12 -3.58 -6.16
N GLN A 247 22.79 -4.83 -6.44
CA GLN A 247 22.52 -5.32 -7.80
C GLN A 247 21.10 -5.86 -7.92
N PRO A 248 20.42 -5.63 -9.07
CA PRO A 248 19.10 -6.19 -9.28
C PRO A 248 19.21 -7.69 -9.60
N VAL A 249 18.40 -8.48 -8.91
CA VAL A 249 18.26 -9.92 -9.11
C VAL A 249 16.85 -10.21 -9.60
N VAL A 250 16.74 -10.96 -10.71
CA VAL A 250 15.46 -11.38 -11.28
C VAL A 250 15.32 -12.89 -11.11
N GLU A 251 14.31 -13.30 -10.38
CA GLU A 251 13.96 -14.70 -10.17
C GLU A 251 12.62 -15.03 -10.83
N ARG A 252 12.55 -16.19 -11.50
CA ARG A 252 11.32 -16.68 -12.13
C ARG A 252 10.63 -17.67 -11.20
N ILE A 253 9.35 -17.43 -10.91
CA ILE A 253 8.50 -18.31 -10.10
C ILE A 253 7.40 -18.87 -11.00
N PRO A 254 7.58 -20.10 -11.55
CA PRO A 254 6.61 -20.69 -12.46
C PRO A 254 5.34 -21.10 -11.73
N TYR A 255 4.20 -21.06 -12.42
CA TYR A 255 2.98 -21.71 -11.92
C TYR A 255 3.21 -23.21 -11.75
N PRO A 256 2.44 -23.90 -10.88
CA PRO A 256 2.58 -25.34 -10.65
C PRO A 256 2.44 -26.14 -11.95
N ALA A 257 3.35 -27.09 -12.14
CA ALA A 257 3.35 -27.93 -13.35
C ALA A 257 2.01 -28.67 -13.53
N GLY A 258 1.47 -28.60 -14.74
CA GLY A 258 0.19 -29.22 -15.06
C GLY A 258 -1.04 -28.42 -14.64
N SER A 259 -0.88 -27.23 -14.05
CA SER A 259 -2.01 -26.33 -13.79
C SER A 259 -2.65 -25.89 -15.12
N THR A 260 -3.99 -25.93 -15.17
CA THR A 260 -4.78 -25.41 -16.28
C THR A 260 -5.57 -24.16 -15.88
N ALA A 261 -5.43 -23.70 -14.62
CA ALA A 261 -6.10 -22.51 -14.16
C ALA A 261 -5.53 -21.27 -14.87
N PRO A 262 -6.36 -20.30 -15.26
CA PRO A 262 -5.91 -19.05 -15.83
C PRO A 262 -4.91 -18.35 -14.92
N ARG A 263 -3.92 -17.67 -15.52
CA ARG A 263 -2.96 -16.87 -14.78
C ARG A 263 -3.64 -15.67 -14.11
N ALA A 264 -3.03 -15.14 -13.05
CA ALA A 264 -3.40 -13.86 -12.51
C ALA A 264 -2.86 -12.73 -13.40
N THR A 265 -3.67 -11.68 -13.61
CA THR A 265 -3.33 -10.49 -14.37
C THR A 265 -3.34 -9.21 -13.54
N ALA A 266 -3.71 -9.34 -12.26
CA ALA A 266 -3.64 -8.30 -11.24
C ALA A 266 -3.34 -8.96 -9.90
N PHE A 267 -2.68 -8.22 -9.02
CA PHE A 267 -2.28 -8.68 -7.70
C PHE A 267 -2.71 -7.68 -6.64
N ALA A 268 -3.12 -8.19 -5.47
CA ALA A 268 -3.37 -7.35 -4.30
C ALA A 268 -2.98 -8.08 -3.01
N ASN A 269 -2.52 -7.29 -2.06
CA ASN A 269 -2.22 -7.73 -0.70
C ASN A 269 -2.46 -6.58 0.29
N ARG A 270 -2.39 -6.88 1.56
CA ARG A 270 -2.10 -5.84 2.55
C ARG A 270 -0.70 -5.31 2.27
N GLU A 271 -0.56 -4.00 2.23
CA GLU A 271 0.66 -3.30 1.81
C GLU A 271 1.94 -3.90 2.40
N GLY A 272 2.95 -4.04 1.55
CA GLY A 272 4.28 -4.54 1.90
C GLY A 272 4.33 -6.01 2.30
N ARG A 273 3.20 -6.74 2.33
CA ARG A 273 3.22 -8.15 2.76
C ARG A 273 3.73 -9.07 1.64
N PRO A 274 4.46 -10.14 2.01
CA PRO A 274 5.08 -11.02 1.02
C PRO A 274 4.12 -11.99 0.32
N THR A 275 2.94 -12.28 0.88
CA THR A 275 1.93 -13.09 0.20
C THR A 275 1.01 -12.18 -0.58
N VAL A 276 0.80 -12.46 -1.85
CA VAL A 276 -0.08 -11.70 -2.74
C VAL A 276 -1.16 -12.59 -3.34
N ALA A 277 -2.35 -12.03 -3.55
CA ALA A 277 -3.47 -12.73 -4.19
C ALA A 277 -3.69 -12.19 -5.61
N GLY A 278 -4.12 -13.09 -6.50
CA GLY A 278 -4.57 -12.73 -7.83
C GLY A 278 -5.71 -13.65 -8.28
N VAL A 279 -6.65 -13.13 -9.06
CA VAL A 279 -7.79 -13.92 -9.53
C VAL A 279 -7.35 -14.91 -10.60
N ALA A 280 -7.68 -16.20 -10.41
CA ALA A 280 -7.66 -17.23 -11.43
C ALA A 280 -9.08 -17.33 -12.02
N GLU A 281 -9.35 -16.61 -13.10
CA GLU A 281 -10.70 -16.45 -13.65
C GLU A 281 -11.42 -17.79 -13.82
N GLY A 282 -12.58 -17.95 -13.16
CA GLY A 282 -13.37 -19.17 -13.17
C GLY A 282 -12.79 -20.36 -12.40
N ALA A 283 -11.58 -20.25 -11.82
CA ALA A 283 -10.93 -21.33 -11.06
C ALA A 283 -10.75 -20.99 -9.57
N GLY A 284 -10.72 -19.71 -9.20
CA GLY A 284 -10.56 -19.28 -7.82
C GLY A 284 -9.52 -18.19 -7.65
N VAL A 285 -8.61 -18.35 -6.68
CA VAL A 285 -7.58 -17.37 -6.32
C VAL A 285 -6.21 -18.02 -6.34
N TRP A 286 -5.28 -17.40 -7.03
CA TRP A 286 -3.87 -17.68 -6.89
C TRP A 286 -3.29 -16.93 -5.69
N LEU A 287 -2.56 -17.62 -4.83
CA LEU A 287 -1.67 -17.04 -3.84
C LEU A 287 -0.24 -17.26 -4.27
N LEU A 288 0.55 -16.19 -4.34
CA LEU A 288 1.99 -16.23 -4.48
C LEU A 288 2.63 -15.87 -3.14
N ASP A 289 3.32 -16.80 -2.51
CA ASP A 289 4.25 -16.48 -1.42
C ASP A 289 5.62 -16.13 -2.01
N THR A 290 5.98 -14.85 -1.93
CA THR A 290 7.25 -14.36 -2.49
C THR A 290 8.46 -14.76 -1.64
N ARG A 291 8.28 -15.18 -0.37
CA ARG A 291 9.37 -15.74 0.47
C ARG A 291 9.71 -17.16 0.07
N GLU A 292 8.66 -17.99 -0.08
CA GLU A 292 8.80 -19.43 -0.39
C GLU A 292 8.90 -19.69 -1.89
N ARG A 293 8.69 -18.70 -2.74
CA ARG A 293 8.68 -18.81 -4.22
C ARG A 293 7.66 -19.86 -4.70
N THR A 294 6.48 -19.84 -4.10
CA THR A 294 5.46 -20.85 -4.39
C THR A 294 4.12 -20.22 -4.74
N TRP A 295 3.42 -20.90 -5.64
CA TRP A 295 2.03 -20.60 -5.99
C TRP A 295 1.11 -21.66 -5.40
N THR A 296 0.00 -21.22 -4.80
CA THR A 296 -1.09 -22.07 -4.33
C THR A 296 -2.39 -21.62 -4.97
N LEU A 297 -3.16 -22.54 -5.55
CA LEU A 297 -4.49 -22.25 -6.06
C LEU A 297 -5.53 -22.57 -4.98
N LEU A 298 -6.32 -21.59 -4.61
CA LEU A 298 -7.49 -21.73 -3.74
C LEU A 298 -8.75 -21.81 -4.63
N PRO A 299 -9.34 -22.98 -4.82
CA PRO A 299 -10.57 -23.08 -5.59
C PRO A 299 -11.74 -22.45 -4.84
N THR A 300 -12.62 -21.76 -5.57
CA THR A 300 -13.79 -21.10 -4.99
C THR A 300 -15.07 -21.60 -5.63
N ALA A 301 -16.17 -21.71 -4.85
CA ALA A 301 -17.47 -22.12 -5.36
C ALA A 301 -18.19 -21.00 -6.13
N GLN A 302 -17.85 -19.74 -5.85
CA GLN A 302 -18.43 -18.56 -6.48
C GLN A 302 -17.39 -17.89 -7.39
N PRO A 303 -17.80 -17.27 -8.50
CA PRO A 303 -16.90 -16.47 -9.31
C PRO A 303 -16.33 -15.30 -8.51
N VAL A 304 -15.00 -15.21 -8.48
CA VAL A 304 -14.24 -14.14 -7.81
C VAL A 304 -13.94 -13.03 -8.81
N LEU A 305 -14.19 -11.80 -8.39
CA LEU A 305 -13.91 -10.60 -9.16
C LEU A 305 -12.61 -9.92 -8.70
N GLN A 306 -12.36 -9.92 -7.38
CA GLN A 306 -11.15 -9.38 -6.77
C GLN A 306 -10.71 -10.26 -5.60
N ALA A 307 -9.42 -10.29 -5.32
CA ALA A 307 -8.85 -11.02 -4.21
C ALA A 307 -7.73 -10.22 -3.56
N VAL A 308 -7.66 -10.21 -2.24
CA VAL A 308 -6.64 -9.51 -1.44
C VAL A 308 -6.07 -10.48 -0.39
N ALA A 309 -4.76 -10.69 -0.37
CA ALA A 309 -4.10 -11.45 0.68
C ALA A 309 -3.80 -10.53 1.88
N VAL A 310 -4.35 -10.84 3.04
CA VAL A 310 -4.07 -10.07 4.27
C VAL A 310 -2.69 -10.42 4.84
N ASP A 311 -2.27 -11.68 4.66
CA ASP A 311 -1.02 -12.23 5.21
C ASP A 311 -0.90 -11.95 6.72
N ASP A 312 -1.99 -12.18 7.43
CA ASP A 312 -2.09 -12.12 8.87
C ASP A 312 -1.80 -13.50 9.50
N ARG A 313 -1.93 -13.60 10.83
CA ARG A 313 -1.69 -14.86 11.56
C ARG A 313 -2.63 -15.98 11.11
N ASP A 314 -3.84 -15.62 10.71
CA ASP A 314 -4.89 -16.55 10.34
C ASP A 314 -4.91 -16.84 8.83
N ALA A 315 -3.93 -16.31 8.08
CA ALA A 315 -3.81 -16.44 6.62
C ALA A 315 -5.12 -16.08 5.89
N ASN A 316 -5.77 -14.98 6.30
CA ASN A 316 -7.01 -14.54 5.68
C ASN A 316 -6.77 -14.06 4.24
N VAL A 317 -7.66 -14.49 3.36
CA VAL A 317 -7.75 -14.01 1.97
C VAL A 317 -9.17 -13.48 1.76
N LEU A 318 -9.26 -12.22 1.39
CA LEU A 318 -10.54 -11.57 1.13
C LEU A 318 -10.85 -11.64 -0.36
N VAL A 319 -12.09 -11.96 -0.70
CA VAL A 319 -12.54 -11.98 -2.09
C VAL A 319 -13.85 -11.23 -2.25
N LEU A 320 -13.95 -10.43 -3.31
CA LEU A 320 -15.22 -9.91 -3.79
C LEU A 320 -15.77 -10.91 -4.80
N THR A 321 -16.98 -11.38 -4.59
CA THR A 321 -17.65 -12.33 -5.47
C THR A 321 -18.71 -11.67 -6.35
N ALA A 322 -19.09 -12.34 -7.44
CA ALA A 322 -19.99 -11.78 -8.46
C ALA A 322 -21.41 -11.45 -7.94
N ASP A 323 -21.80 -11.97 -6.77
CA ASP A 323 -23.05 -11.60 -6.09
C ASP A 323 -22.96 -10.28 -5.30
N GLY A 324 -21.76 -9.65 -5.24
CA GLY A 324 -21.50 -8.41 -4.52
C GLY A 324 -21.18 -8.59 -3.03
N SER A 325 -20.89 -9.83 -2.59
CA SER A 325 -20.47 -10.14 -1.22
C SER A 325 -18.95 -10.11 -1.09
N VAL A 326 -18.46 -9.71 0.09
CA VAL A 326 -17.07 -9.92 0.51
C VAL A 326 -17.02 -11.20 1.32
N ARG A 327 -16.14 -12.13 0.93
CA ARG A 327 -15.93 -13.40 1.62
C ARG A 327 -14.53 -13.49 2.18
N VAL A 328 -14.39 -14.16 3.30
CA VAL A 328 -13.12 -14.44 3.96
C VAL A 328 -12.79 -15.91 3.74
N LEU A 329 -11.69 -16.17 3.06
CA LEU A 329 -11.20 -17.53 2.84
C LEU A 329 -10.00 -17.81 3.74
N ASP A 330 -9.85 -19.06 4.09
CA ASP A 330 -8.63 -19.61 4.67
C ASP A 330 -7.57 -19.74 3.58
N GLY A 331 -6.45 -19.04 3.72
CA GLY A 331 -5.38 -19.03 2.72
C GLY A 331 -4.60 -20.35 2.58
N GLU A 332 -4.73 -21.26 3.54
CA GLU A 332 -4.09 -22.57 3.50
C GLU A 332 -4.98 -23.63 2.81
N THR A 333 -6.28 -23.57 3.07
CA THR A 333 -7.24 -24.61 2.64
C THR A 333 -8.21 -24.16 1.57
N GLY A 334 -8.39 -22.84 1.37
CA GLY A 334 -9.43 -22.27 0.50
C GLY A 334 -10.84 -22.33 1.11
N ALA A 335 -11.00 -22.83 2.33
CA ALA A 335 -12.31 -22.90 2.97
C ALA A 335 -12.86 -21.51 3.27
N GLU A 336 -14.14 -21.28 2.98
CA GLU A 336 -14.84 -20.06 3.37
C GLU A 336 -15.05 -20.05 4.89
N ARG A 337 -14.57 -18.99 5.55
CA ARG A 337 -14.74 -18.75 6.98
C ARG A 337 -15.94 -17.87 7.29
N ALA A 338 -16.18 -16.87 6.44
CA ALA A 338 -17.24 -15.90 6.62
C ALA A 338 -17.63 -15.24 5.29
N ALA A 339 -18.82 -14.65 5.26
CA ALA A 339 -19.28 -13.84 4.14
C ALA A 339 -20.18 -12.70 4.63
N SER A 340 -20.03 -11.52 4.02
CA SER A 340 -21.01 -10.44 4.18
C SER A 340 -22.30 -10.74 3.43
N VAL A 341 -23.33 -9.94 3.68
CA VAL A 341 -24.44 -9.81 2.72
C VAL A 341 -23.94 -9.19 1.41
N PRO A 342 -24.63 -9.31 0.28
CA PRO A 342 -24.31 -8.53 -0.93
C PRO A 342 -24.34 -7.03 -0.64
N LEU A 343 -23.19 -6.35 -0.80
CA LEU A 343 -23.06 -4.93 -0.51
C LEU A 343 -23.09 -4.08 -1.79
N VAL A 344 -22.55 -4.60 -2.91
CA VAL A 344 -22.29 -3.84 -4.14
C VAL A 344 -22.96 -4.44 -5.37
N ALA A 345 -24.07 -5.12 -5.18
CA ALA A 345 -24.78 -5.80 -6.27
C ALA A 345 -25.29 -4.83 -7.36
N ALA A 346 -25.75 -3.62 -6.99
CA ALA A 346 -26.20 -2.63 -7.96
C ALA A 346 -25.03 -2.01 -8.73
N SER A 347 -23.90 -1.74 -8.07
CA SER A 347 -22.66 -1.25 -8.71
C SER A 347 -22.17 -2.26 -9.75
N LEU A 348 -22.08 -3.54 -9.39
CA LEU A 348 -21.67 -4.61 -10.31
C LEU A 348 -22.66 -4.78 -11.49
N ALA A 349 -23.97 -4.73 -11.24
CA ALA A 349 -24.97 -4.81 -12.28
C ALA A 349 -24.93 -3.61 -13.25
N ALA A 350 -24.51 -2.44 -12.76
CA ALA A 350 -24.30 -1.23 -13.56
C ALA A 350 -22.95 -1.19 -14.28
N GLY A 351 -22.06 -2.16 -14.04
CA GLY A 351 -20.70 -2.17 -14.60
C GLY A 351 -19.80 -1.05 -14.04
N LEU A 352 -20.11 -0.54 -12.85
CA LEU A 352 -19.31 0.50 -12.21
C LEU A 352 -18.09 -0.10 -11.51
N PRO A 353 -16.99 0.65 -11.40
CA PRO A 353 -15.79 0.16 -10.73
C PRO A 353 -16.05 -0.02 -9.23
N VAL A 354 -15.73 -1.19 -8.75
CA VAL A 354 -15.74 -1.54 -7.32
C VAL A 354 -14.33 -1.95 -6.95
N ASN A 355 -13.84 -1.49 -5.82
CA ASN A 355 -12.51 -1.80 -5.30
C ASN A 355 -12.61 -2.34 -3.88
N LEU A 356 -11.90 -3.45 -3.62
CA LEU A 356 -11.74 -4.06 -2.31
C LEU A 356 -10.28 -3.89 -1.87
N VAL A 357 -10.06 -3.19 -0.77
CA VAL A 357 -8.73 -3.05 -0.15
C VAL A 357 -8.77 -3.55 1.29
N ALA A 358 -7.61 -3.90 1.85
CA ALA A 358 -7.52 -4.37 3.22
C ALA A 358 -6.25 -3.86 3.90
N ASP A 359 -6.40 -3.45 5.15
CA ASP A 359 -5.34 -3.22 6.10
C ASP A 359 -5.14 -4.45 7.02
N GLN A 360 -4.52 -4.25 8.17
CA GLN A 360 -4.29 -5.32 9.16
C GLN A 360 -5.56 -5.81 9.85
N GLN A 361 -6.59 -4.98 9.95
CA GLN A 361 -7.76 -5.21 10.79
C GLN A 361 -9.08 -5.10 10.03
N ARG A 362 -9.12 -4.32 8.97
CA ARG A 362 -10.33 -3.96 8.23
C ARG A 362 -10.16 -4.16 6.74
N ALA A 363 -11.29 -4.33 6.10
CA ALA A 363 -11.38 -4.18 4.65
C ALA A 363 -12.32 -3.02 4.31
N TYR A 364 -12.05 -2.39 3.19
CA TYR A 364 -12.84 -1.27 2.70
C TYR A 364 -13.33 -1.57 1.30
N LEU A 365 -14.57 -1.13 1.02
CA LEU A 365 -15.26 -1.41 -0.24
C LEU A 365 -16.06 -0.18 -0.65
N ASN A 366 -15.98 0.22 -1.93
CA ASN A 366 -16.88 1.23 -2.48
C ASN A 366 -18.04 0.60 -3.24
N GLY A 367 -19.21 1.25 -3.18
CA GLY A 367 -20.37 0.96 -4.00
C GLY A 367 -20.88 2.24 -4.64
N PRO A 368 -20.42 2.56 -5.87
CA PRO A 368 -20.83 3.80 -6.52
C PRO A 368 -22.33 3.90 -6.79
N ALA A 369 -23.00 2.80 -7.13
CA ALA A 369 -24.44 2.81 -7.34
C ALA A 369 -25.24 2.78 -6.02
N GLU A 370 -24.63 2.35 -4.95
CA GLU A 370 -25.18 2.37 -3.60
C GLU A 370 -24.94 3.70 -2.90
N ASP A 371 -24.06 4.58 -3.45
CA ASP A 371 -23.57 5.81 -2.83
C ASP A 371 -22.99 5.55 -1.43
N ARG A 372 -22.12 4.53 -1.31
CA ARG A 372 -21.59 4.06 -0.03
C ARG A 372 -20.11 3.70 -0.10
N LEU A 373 -19.48 3.84 1.08
CA LEU A 373 -18.23 3.20 1.43
C LEU A 373 -18.47 2.35 2.68
N TRP A 374 -17.93 1.15 2.71
CA TRP A 374 -18.04 0.25 3.87
C TRP A 374 -16.68 -0.05 4.46
N GLU A 375 -16.65 -0.08 5.78
CA GLU A 375 -15.60 -0.71 6.57
C GLU A 375 -16.11 -2.07 7.04
N ILE A 376 -15.37 -3.12 6.76
CA ILE A 376 -15.74 -4.51 7.02
C ILE A 376 -14.75 -5.11 8.01
N ASP A 377 -15.27 -5.66 9.10
CA ASP A 377 -14.49 -6.44 10.06
C ASP A 377 -14.42 -7.88 9.57
N PHE A 378 -13.36 -8.20 8.84
CA PHE A 378 -13.20 -9.54 8.26
C PHE A 378 -12.88 -10.61 9.30
N ALA A 379 -12.32 -10.23 10.47
CA ALA A 379 -12.06 -11.16 11.58
C ALA A 379 -13.31 -11.48 12.39
N ASP A 380 -14.36 -10.66 12.30
CA ASP A 380 -15.64 -10.85 13.01
C ASP A 380 -16.78 -11.13 12.02
N GLY A 381 -16.69 -12.28 11.35
CA GLY A 381 -17.77 -12.77 10.48
C GLY A 381 -18.00 -11.98 9.20
N ALA A 382 -17.03 -11.18 8.73
CA ALA A 382 -17.16 -10.27 7.59
C ALA A 382 -18.33 -9.26 7.75
N ARG A 383 -18.62 -8.88 8.99
CA ARG A 383 -19.69 -7.91 9.26
C ARG A 383 -19.27 -6.50 8.86
N VAL A 384 -20.24 -5.70 8.44
CA VAL A 384 -20.05 -4.27 8.26
C VAL A 384 -19.82 -3.63 9.64
N ALA A 385 -18.64 -3.06 9.84
CA ALA A 385 -18.26 -2.34 11.05
C ALA A 385 -18.79 -0.92 11.02
N ARG A 386 -18.58 -0.21 9.88
CA ARG A 386 -19.09 1.14 9.62
C ARG A 386 -19.58 1.24 8.17
N GLU A 387 -20.56 2.12 7.97
CA GLU A 387 -21.09 2.48 6.66
C GLU A 387 -21.03 4.00 6.54
N PHE A 388 -20.39 4.47 5.47
CA PHE A 388 -20.28 5.91 5.21
C PHE A 388 -21.12 6.25 3.98
N ALA A 389 -21.82 7.38 4.07
CA ALA A 389 -22.62 7.94 3.00
C ALA A 389 -21.96 9.25 2.51
N PRO A 390 -20.97 9.18 1.61
CA PRO A 390 -20.31 10.36 1.10
C PRO A 390 -21.33 11.24 0.35
N GLU A 391 -21.10 12.57 0.34
CA GLU A 391 -21.97 13.50 -0.38
C GLU A 391 -22.00 13.27 -1.90
N ARG A 392 -21.01 12.55 -2.42
CA ARG A 392 -20.85 12.23 -3.83
C ARG A 392 -20.56 10.74 -3.98
N SER A 393 -21.05 10.17 -5.09
CA SER A 393 -20.80 8.75 -5.41
C SER A 393 -19.30 8.48 -5.48
N PRO A 394 -18.76 7.54 -4.66
CA PRO A 394 -17.34 7.23 -4.63
C PRO A 394 -16.99 6.27 -5.78
N LEU A 395 -16.84 6.83 -7.00
CA LEU A 395 -16.56 6.01 -8.19
C LEU A 395 -15.26 5.24 -8.04
N PHE A 396 -14.23 5.89 -7.51
CA PHE A 396 -12.98 5.28 -7.10
C PHE A 396 -12.63 5.69 -5.68
N PHE A 397 -11.86 4.88 -4.99
CA PHE A 397 -11.34 5.24 -3.67
C PHE A 397 -10.02 4.52 -3.38
N ALA A 398 -9.32 5.03 -2.37
CA ALA A 398 -8.17 4.40 -1.75
C ALA A 398 -8.25 4.59 -0.23
N GLU A 399 -7.79 3.60 0.50
CA GLU A 399 -7.42 3.76 1.90
C GLU A 399 -6.06 4.46 1.97
N THR A 400 -5.94 5.47 2.83
CA THR A 400 -4.74 6.30 2.99
C THR A 400 -4.35 6.45 4.45
N GLY A 401 -3.06 6.73 4.71
CA GLY A 401 -2.50 6.87 6.06
C GLY A 401 -1.86 5.61 6.62
N ARG A 402 -1.77 4.57 5.83
CA ARG A 402 -1.15 3.28 6.19
C ARG A 402 0.30 3.22 5.78
#